data_dbf48eb1809ecd402c19416acffbe6f3
#
_entry.id   dbf48eb1809ecd402c19416acffbe6f3
#
_cell.length_a   1.000
_cell.length_b   1.000
_cell.length_c   1.000
_cell.angle_alpha   90.00
_cell.angle_beta   90.00
_cell.angle_gamma   90.00
#
_symmetry.space_group_name_H-M   'P 1'
#
loop_
_entity.id
_entity.type
_entity.pdbx_description
1 polymer ?
#
loop_
_entity_poly.entity_id
_entity_poly.type
_entity_poly.pdbx_seq_one_letter_code
_entity_poly.pdbx_strand_id
1 'polypeptide(L)'
;MKILKYLNIIIFSLTVLFSVNLYSEEKTIRIVSKDLDSTDMDYINIGVEALKKQGIHIKVEVVELVGGQSYKEKLPLSIMGGDRYDIIYDQYGYDKVMADQGLLLDLTPYIEKSEHFANAMYGLNKERIKNYPYLLRAHPPRVRIATVRADYLEKAGMGEPQNLDDYYKMLKAFSESDYDGNGANDTFGLTMTGDTSRCDWIFDPAFGITTTWGKNAGSYSHKFVSSGMKDKLEFYNKLYSEGILDPEYITDKWDTMEDKYYSGKAGMVCGNVGITMNIYQGKMNNVQGSDTPIISLKPPADAFGAIDASKEPRGYMISALSEVQDEAFAFLEYWVTPEGNITEKLGLEGIHHNIKDGAYVLTDQHPTFESRFFYPKLEDPVDVLVLAAAQSLDYADKMITFDNMFAYPEELRPQADNANNTYQEYSYKFITGEMPLSDFDKYVELWLNNGGQAITDYANSILK
;
A
#
# COMPACT_ATOMS: atom_id res chain seq x y z
N MET A 1 -0.35 -80.21 -62.81
CA MET A 1 0.48 -79.00 -62.54
C MET A 1 -0.44 -78.03 -61.76
N LYS A 2 -0.05 -77.67 -60.55
CA LYS A 2 -0.86 -77.12 -59.50
C LYS A 2 -0.98 -75.59 -59.63
N ILE A 3 -2.21 -75.06 -59.65
CA ILE A 3 -2.48 -73.64 -59.59
C ILE A 3 -2.79 -73.35 -58.15
N LEU A 4 -1.93 -72.47 -57.55
CA LEU A 4 -2.14 -71.99 -56.20
C LEU A 4 -3.03 -70.68 -56.25
N LYS A 5 -4.16 -70.72 -55.62
CA LYS A 5 -5.04 -69.58 -55.44
C LYS A 5 -4.58 -68.75 -54.22
N TYR A 6 -4.24 -67.47 -54.40
CA TYR A 6 -4.04 -66.54 -53.29
C TYR A 6 -5.40 -65.93 -52.87
N LEU A 7 -5.72 -66.15 -51.63
CA LEU A 7 -6.89 -65.56 -50.97
C LEU A 7 -6.42 -64.28 -50.24
N ASN A 8 -6.78 -63.12 -50.77
CA ASN A 8 -6.56 -61.87 -50.09
C ASN A 8 -7.61 -61.65 -49.02
N ILE A 9 -7.22 -61.73 -47.74
CA ILE A 9 -8.02 -61.33 -46.62
C ILE A 9 -7.77 -59.85 -46.38
N ILE A 10 -8.73 -58.95 -46.69
CA ILE A 10 -8.71 -57.55 -46.33
C ILE A 10 -9.20 -57.48 -44.91
N ILE A 11 -8.33 -57.22 -43.96
CA ILE A 11 -8.66 -56.88 -42.58
C ILE A 11 -8.97 -55.38 -42.57
N PHE A 12 -10.25 -55.06 -42.45
CA PHE A 12 -10.72 -53.68 -42.17
C PHE A 12 -10.54 -53.43 -40.69
N SER A 13 -9.41 -52.78 -40.28
CA SER A 13 -9.24 -52.31 -38.92
C SER A 13 -10.07 -51.05 -38.74
N LEU A 14 -11.22 -51.19 -38.08
CA LEU A 14 -12.05 -50.07 -37.62
C LEU A 14 -11.34 -49.43 -36.44
N THR A 15 -10.54 -48.38 -36.68
CA THR A 15 -10.01 -47.52 -35.63
C THR A 15 -11.14 -46.59 -35.15
N VAL A 16 -11.79 -47.01 -34.09
CA VAL A 16 -12.70 -46.13 -33.37
C VAL A 16 -11.84 -45.11 -32.61
N LEU A 17 -11.70 -43.94 -33.17
CA LEU A 17 -11.18 -42.76 -32.44
C LEU A 17 -12.20 -42.40 -31.34
N PHE A 18 -11.99 -42.92 -30.15
CA PHE A 18 -12.57 -42.33 -28.94
C PHE A 18 -11.90 -40.97 -28.79
N SER A 19 -12.55 -39.92 -29.27
CA SER A 19 -12.29 -38.58 -28.74
C SER A 19 -12.77 -38.58 -27.29
N VAL A 20 -11.88 -38.89 -26.38
CA VAL A 20 -12.07 -38.59 -24.98
C VAL A 20 -12.10 -37.07 -24.92
N ASN A 21 -13.29 -36.51 -24.95
CA ASN A 21 -13.48 -35.16 -24.41
C ASN A 21 -13.13 -35.24 -22.93
N LEU A 22 -11.88 -34.98 -22.61
CA LEU A 22 -11.47 -34.60 -21.26
C LEU A 22 -12.15 -33.26 -20.97
N TYR A 23 -13.42 -33.32 -20.61
CA TYR A 23 -14.03 -32.23 -19.84
C TYR A 23 -13.23 -32.23 -18.54
N SER A 24 -12.30 -31.30 -18.38
CA SER A 24 -11.73 -31.00 -17.08
C SER A 24 -12.91 -30.63 -16.19
N GLU A 25 -13.05 -31.34 -15.09
CA GLU A 25 -14.08 -31.05 -14.09
C GLU A 25 -13.93 -29.59 -13.65
N GLU A 26 -15.02 -28.85 -13.67
CA GLU A 26 -15.01 -27.44 -13.26
C GLU A 26 -14.72 -27.37 -11.77
N LYS A 27 -13.61 -26.72 -11.41
CA LYS A 27 -13.15 -26.58 -10.02
C LYS A 27 -13.70 -25.30 -9.40
N THR A 28 -14.13 -25.36 -8.15
CA THR A 28 -14.65 -24.20 -7.44
C THR A 28 -13.55 -23.60 -6.59
N ILE A 29 -13.27 -22.31 -6.76
CA ILE A 29 -12.38 -21.50 -5.93
C ILE A 29 -13.24 -20.67 -4.99
N ARG A 30 -13.03 -20.82 -3.68
CA ARG A 30 -13.71 -20.03 -2.65
C ARG A 30 -12.79 -18.90 -2.20
N ILE A 31 -13.22 -17.66 -2.45
CA ILE A 31 -12.47 -16.45 -2.09
C ILE A 31 -13.15 -15.75 -0.92
N VAL A 32 -12.37 -15.38 0.08
CA VAL A 32 -12.81 -14.48 1.14
C VAL A 32 -11.98 -13.18 1.08
N SER A 33 -12.67 -12.05 0.96
CA SER A 33 -12.06 -10.72 0.96
C SER A 33 -13.01 -9.72 1.61
N LYS A 34 -12.46 -8.68 2.22
CA LYS A 34 -13.26 -7.57 2.76
C LYS A 34 -13.78 -6.61 1.68
N ASP A 35 -13.16 -6.66 0.51
CA ASP A 35 -13.38 -5.72 -0.60
C ASP A 35 -14.08 -6.40 -1.79
N LEU A 36 -14.53 -7.66 -1.63
CA LEU A 36 -15.30 -8.40 -2.63
C LEU A 36 -16.63 -8.85 -2.06
N ASP A 37 -17.67 -8.67 -2.85
CA ASP A 37 -19.00 -9.19 -2.58
C ASP A 37 -19.67 -9.73 -3.86
N SER A 38 -20.94 -10.11 -3.76
CA SER A 38 -21.69 -10.67 -4.88
C SER A 38 -21.87 -9.69 -6.05
N THR A 39 -21.70 -8.39 -5.85
CA THR A 39 -21.80 -7.38 -6.92
C THR A 39 -20.54 -7.30 -7.79
N ASP A 40 -19.42 -7.89 -7.34
CA ASP A 40 -18.17 -7.94 -8.10
C ASP A 40 -18.09 -9.13 -9.08
N MET A 41 -19.15 -9.94 -9.19
CA MET A 41 -19.12 -11.15 -10.03
C MET A 41 -18.90 -10.86 -11.52
N ASP A 42 -19.40 -9.73 -12.04
CA ASP A 42 -19.15 -9.35 -13.45
C ASP A 42 -17.66 -9.11 -13.69
N TYR A 43 -16.97 -8.48 -12.71
CA TYR A 43 -15.54 -8.27 -12.72
C TYR A 43 -14.78 -9.61 -12.61
N ILE A 44 -15.11 -10.43 -11.62
CA ILE A 44 -14.49 -11.74 -11.37
C ILE A 44 -14.61 -12.66 -12.59
N ASN A 45 -15.77 -12.66 -13.25
CA ASN A 45 -16.04 -13.50 -14.42
C ASN A 45 -15.16 -13.17 -15.63
N ILE A 46 -14.60 -11.96 -15.73
CA ILE A 46 -13.59 -11.64 -16.75
C ILE A 46 -12.38 -12.58 -16.59
N GLY A 47 -11.85 -12.72 -15.38
CA GLY A 47 -10.75 -13.64 -15.10
C GLY A 47 -11.14 -15.11 -15.33
N VAL A 48 -12.34 -15.51 -14.92
CA VAL A 48 -12.85 -16.87 -15.14
C VAL A 48 -12.91 -17.21 -16.62
N GLU A 49 -13.49 -16.34 -17.46
CA GLU A 49 -13.59 -16.57 -18.89
C GLU A 49 -12.22 -16.49 -19.61
N ALA A 50 -11.30 -15.68 -19.12
CA ALA A 50 -9.93 -15.64 -19.63
C ALA A 50 -9.19 -16.96 -19.36
N LEU A 51 -9.28 -17.51 -18.16
CA LEU A 51 -8.70 -18.80 -17.80
C LEU A 51 -9.34 -19.96 -18.55
N LYS A 52 -10.65 -19.93 -18.77
CA LYS A 52 -11.36 -20.92 -19.57
C LYS A 52 -10.83 -20.99 -21.01
N LYS A 53 -10.49 -19.85 -21.63
CA LYS A 53 -9.84 -19.81 -22.95
C LYS A 53 -8.47 -20.49 -22.96
N GLN A 54 -7.81 -20.56 -21.80
CA GLN A 54 -6.53 -21.25 -21.59
C GLN A 54 -6.72 -22.74 -21.22
N GLY A 55 -7.97 -23.22 -21.13
CA GLY A 55 -8.27 -24.61 -20.76
C GLY A 55 -8.37 -24.85 -19.24
N ILE A 56 -8.36 -23.79 -18.43
CA ILE A 56 -8.52 -23.86 -16.98
C ILE A 56 -9.98 -23.55 -16.65
N HIS A 57 -10.73 -24.59 -16.27
CA HIS A 57 -12.17 -24.49 -16.02
C HIS A 57 -12.41 -24.30 -14.52
N ILE A 58 -12.80 -23.09 -14.13
CA ILE A 58 -13.07 -22.73 -12.73
C ILE A 58 -14.42 -22.03 -12.60
N LYS A 59 -14.97 -22.13 -11.40
CA LYS A 59 -16.02 -21.29 -10.87
C LYS A 59 -15.47 -20.57 -9.63
N VAL A 60 -15.77 -19.30 -9.46
CA VAL A 60 -15.41 -18.53 -8.27
C VAL A 60 -16.64 -18.31 -7.40
N GLU A 61 -16.48 -18.55 -6.12
CA GLU A 61 -17.48 -18.29 -5.07
C GLU A 61 -16.89 -17.27 -4.10
N VAL A 62 -17.49 -16.08 -4.06
CA VAL A 62 -17.11 -15.04 -3.09
C VAL A 62 -17.84 -15.32 -1.79
N VAL A 63 -17.07 -15.50 -0.69
CA VAL A 63 -17.62 -15.68 0.64
C VAL A 63 -17.60 -14.31 1.34
N GLU A 64 -18.81 -13.78 1.55
CA GLU A 64 -18.97 -12.47 2.17
C GLU A 64 -18.80 -12.56 3.69
N LEU A 65 -17.75 -11.92 4.19
CA LEU A 65 -17.63 -11.56 5.59
C LEU A 65 -17.85 -10.05 5.71
N VAL A 66 -18.62 -9.62 6.69
CA VAL A 66 -18.87 -8.19 6.92
C VAL A 66 -17.54 -7.44 7.00
N GLY A 67 -17.38 -6.41 6.16
CA GLY A 67 -16.14 -5.67 5.98
C GLY A 67 -15.65 -4.86 7.20
N GLY A 68 -14.52 -4.20 7.05
CA GLY A 68 -13.92 -3.34 8.05
C GLY A 68 -13.44 -4.08 9.31
N GLN A 69 -13.71 -3.51 10.49
CA GLN A 69 -13.31 -4.08 11.78
C GLN A 69 -13.94 -5.47 12.01
N SER A 70 -15.17 -5.68 11.54
CA SER A 70 -15.84 -6.98 11.64
C SER A 70 -15.13 -8.07 10.84
N TYR A 71 -14.55 -7.74 9.67
CA TYR A 71 -13.74 -8.69 8.90
C TYR A 71 -12.52 -9.15 9.70
N LYS A 72 -11.82 -8.20 10.35
CA LYS A 72 -10.67 -8.48 11.22
C LYS A 72 -11.00 -9.49 12.31
N GLU A 73 -12.18 -9.38 12.91
CA GLU A 73 -12.60 -10.26 14.02
C GLU A 73 -13.13 -11.61 13.52
N LYS A 74 -13.86 -11.60 12.40
CA LYS A 74 -14.56 -12.79 11.89
C LYS A 74 -13.67 -13.74 11.12
N LEU A 75 -12.70 -13.23 10.34
CA LEU A 75 -11.84 -14.10 9.53
C LEU A 75 -11.12 -15.19 10.35
N PRO A 76 -10.41 -14.87 11.45
CA PRO A 76 -9.79 -15.90 12.27
C PRO A 76 -10.79 -16.88 12.88
N LEU A 77 -11.93 -16.37 13.37
CA LEU A 77 -12.98 -17.20 13.98
C LEU A 77 -13.59 -18.17 12.96
N SER A 78 -13.82 -17.72 11.75
CA SER A 78 -14.35 -18.54 10.65
C SER A 78 -13.38 -19.67 10.29
N ILE A 79 -12.09 -19.37 10.12
CA ILE A 79 -11.06 -20.37 9.84
C ILE A 79 -10.93 -21.37 10.98
N MET A 80 -10.91 -20.90 12.24
CA MET A 80 -10.89 -21.76 13.43
C MET A 80 -12.16 -22.60 13.57
N GLY A 81 -13.29 -22.08 13.12
CA GLY A 81 -14.59 -22.78 13.05
C GLY A 81 -14.64 -23.90 12.02
N GLY A 82 -13.63 -23.99 11.16
CA GLY A 82 -13.52 -25.04 10.14
C GLY A 82 -13.93 -24.61 8.73
N ASP A 83 -14.27 -23.34 8.51
CA ASP A 83 -14.51 -22.82 7.17
C ASP A 83 -13.26 -22.97 6.32
N ARG A 84 -13.47 -23.33 5.05
CA ARG A 84 -12.39 -23.52 4.08
C ARG A 84 -12.47 -22.46 2.99
N TYR A 85 -11.35 -21.79 2.78
CA TYR A 85 -11.14 -20.83 1.70
C TYR A 85 -9.92 -21.25 0.92
N ASP A 86 -9.94 -21.03 -0.39
CA ASP A 86 -8.80 -21.27 -1.26
C ASP A 86 -7.93 -20.03 -1.36
N ILE A 87 -8.57 -18.86 -1.54
CA ILE A 87 -7.94 -17.55 -1.59
C ILE A 87 -8.45 -16.70 -0.42
N ILE A 88 -7.52 -16.13 0.31
CA ILE A 88 -7.79 -15.31 1.49
C ILE A 88 -7.11 -13.95 1.34
N TYR A 89 -7.88 -12.87 1.46
CA TYR A 89 -7.29 -11.52 1.57
C TYR A 89 -6.92 -11.22 3.02
N ASP A 90 -5.71 -10.75 3.26
CA ASP A 90 -5.30 -10.21 4.56
C ASP A 90 -4.91 -8.73 4.46
N GLN A 91 -5.14 -8.00 5.55
CA GLN A 91 -4.61 -6.66 5.77
C GLN A 91 -4.30 -6.36 7.24
N TYR A 92 -4.30 -7.39 8.08
CA TYR A 92 -4.19 -7.25 9.54
C TYR A 92 -3.01 -8.01 10.13
N GLY A 93 -2.22 -8.71 9.29
CA GLY A 93 -1.03 -9.45 9.70
C GLY A 93 -1.32 -10.86 10.21
N TYR A 94 -2.46 -11.45 9.86
CA TYR A 94 -2.78 -12.84 10.15
C TYR A 94 -1.95 -13.83 9.34
N ASP A 95 -1.43 -13.40 8.21
CA ASP A 95 -0.57 -14.19 7.35
C ASP A 95 0.58 -14.85 8.12
N LYS A 96 1.20 -14.13 9.06
CA LYS A 96 2.30 -14.67 9.88
C LYS A 96 1.85 -15.80 10.80
N VAL A 97 0.76 -15.58 11.51
CA VAL A 97 0.20 -16.59 12.41
C VAL A 97 -0.25 -17.84 11.65
N MET A 98 -0.90 -17.63 10.51
CA MET A 98 -1.38 -18.75 9.68
C MET A 98 -0.22 -19.52 9.03
N ALA A 99 0.83 -18.83 8.59
CA ALA A 99 2.02 -19.48 8.05
C ALA A 99 2.77 -20.30 9.11
N ASP A 100 2.93 -19.76 10.31
CA ASP A 100 3.55 -20.48 11.45
C ASP A 100 2.78 -21.74 11.82
N GLN A 101 1.47 -21.76 11.57
CA GLN A 101 0.59 -22.92 11.76
C GLN A 101 0.57 -23.88 10.56
N GLY A 102 1.30 -23.58 9.49
CA GLY A 102 1.30 -24.38 8.27
C GLY A 102 0.01 -24.32 7.44
N LEU A 103 -0.79 -23.26 7.61
CA LEU A 103 -2.09 -23.10 6.95
C LEU A 103 -1.99 -22.41 5.59
N LEU A 104 -0.83 -21.84 5.25
CA LEU A 104 -0.61 -21.11 4.00
C LEU A 104 0.35 -21.84 3.06
N LEU A 105 0.05 -21.74 1.78
CA LEU A 105 0.89 -22.26 0.70
C LEU A 105 2.14 -21.38 0.55
N ASP A 106 3.31 -22.02 0.51
CA ASP A 106 4.55 -21.35 0.08
C ASP A 106 4.44 -21.01 -1.41
N LEU A 107 4.45 -19.71 -1.72
CA LEU A 107 4.25 -19.20 -3.07
C LEU A 107 5.55 -19.12 -3.89
N THR A 108 6.72 -19.42 -3.28
CA THR A 108 8.01 -19.36 -3.95
C THR A 108 8.03 -20.16 -5.27
N PRO A 109 7.60 -21.43 -5.30
CA PRO A 109 7.65 -22.22 -6.55
C PRO A 109 6.73 -21.70 -7.65
N TYR A 110 5.65 -21.03 -7.27
CA TYR A 110 4.69 -20.43 -8.19
C TYR A 110 5.23 -19.14 -8.79
N ILE A 111 5.79 -18.28 -7.95
CA ILE A 111 6.34 -16.99 -8.37
C ILE A 111 7.58 -17.18 -9.25
N GLU A 112 8.44 -18.15 -8.94
CA GLU A 112 9.63 -18.47 -9.74
C GLU A 112 9.28 -18.96 -11.15
N LYS A 113 8.12 -19.58 -11.33
CA LYS A 113 7.62 -20.03 -12.64
C LYS A 113 6.81 -18.96 -13.37
N SER A 114 6.33 -17.95 -12.66
CA SER A 114 5.48 -16.91 -13.21
C SER A 114 6.30 -15.82 -13.91
N GLU A 115 6.11 -15.67 -15.21
CA GLU A 115 6.68 -14.54 -15.96
C GLU A 115 6.00 -13.22 -15.60
N HIS A 116 4.74 -13.26 -15.18
CA HIS A 116 3.93 -12.06 -14.92
C HIS A 116 4.25 -11.44 -13.56
N PHE A 117 4.21 -12.21 -12.47
CA PHE A 117 4.49 -11.68 -11.14
C PHE A 117 5.90 -11.11 -10.99
N ALA A 118 6.91 -11.72 -11.62
CA ALA A 118 8.27 -11.22 -11.59
C ALA A 118 8.39 -9.77 -12.11
N ASN A 119 7.58 -9.42 -13.13
CA ASN A 119 7.56 -8.10 -13.75
C ASN A 119 6.55 -7.14 -13.08
N ALA A 120 5.45 -7.65 -12.55
CA ALA A 120 4.36 -6.87 -11.96
C ALA A 120 4.66 -6.33 -10.56
N MET A 121 5.59 -6.96 -9.82
CA MET A 121 5.91 -6.59 -8.44
C MET A 121 6.81 -5.36 -8.36
N TYR A 122 6.47 -4.44 -7.47
CA TYR A 122 7.36 -3.37 -7.01
C TYR A 122 8.49 -3.91 -6.14
N GLY A 123 9.57 -3.14 -5.95
CA GLY A 123 10.71 -3.53 -5.13
C GLY A 123 10.33 -3.99 -3.72
N LEU A 124 9.40 -3.27 -3.07
CA LEU A 124 8.86 -3.63 -1.75
C LEU A 124 8.18 -5.01 -1.75
N ASN A 125 7.40 -5.33 -2.79
CA ASN A 125 6.70 -6.61 -2.89
C ASN A 125 7.70 -7.75 -3.09
N LYS A 126 8.74 -7.54 -3.90
CA LYS A 126 9.83 -8.52 -4.12
C LYS A 126 10.60 -8.79 -2.83
N GLU A 127 10.92 -7.76 -2.06
CA GLU A 127 11.63 -7.92 -0.79
C GLU A 127 10.75 -8.65 0.25
N ARG A 128 9.44 -8.33 0.30
CA ARG A 128 8.51 -9.01 1.18
C ARG A 128 8.42 -10.50 0.86
N ILE A 129 8.14 -10.86 -0.40
CA ILE A 129 7.92 -12.26 -0.80
C ILE A 129 9.19 -13.10 -0.67
N LYS A 130 10.36 -12.51 -0.90
CA LYS A 130 11.66 -13.17 -0.70
C LYS A 130 11.88 -13.59 0.76
N ASN A 131 11.44 -12.76 1.70
CA ASN A 131 11.63 -13.02 3.12
C ASN A 131 10.44 -13.75 3.75
N TYR A 132 9.25 -13.66 3.11
CA TYR A 132 8.01 -14.19 3.65
C TYR A 132 7.03 -14.57 2.52
N PRO A 133 7.17 -15.77 1.93
CA PRO A 133 6.54 -16.12 0.66
C PRO A 133 5.08 -16.58 0.75
N TYR A 134 4.28 -16.00 1.63
CA TYR A 134 2.91 -16.43 1.88
C TYR A 134 1.85 -15.42 1.47
N LEU A 135 2.26 -14.19 1.10
CA LEU A 135 1.36 -13.09 0.79
C LEU A 135 1.67 -12.48 -0.57
N LEU A 136 0.82 -12.72 -1.57
CA LEU A 136 0.91 -12.09 -2.88
C LEU A 136 0.47 -10.65 -2.83
N ARG A 137 1.32 -9.76 -3.34
CA ARG A 137 1.03 -8.35 -3.51
C ARG A 137 1.74 -7.81 -4.76
N ALA A 138 1.02 -7.08 -5.57
CA ALA A 138 1.56 -6.30 -6.68
C ALA A 138 0.90 -4.91 -6.64
N HIS A 139 1.35 -4.08 -5.70
CA HIS A 139 0.87 -2.72 -5.47
C HIS A 139 2.04 -1.80 -5.19
N PRO A 140 1.91 -0.51 -5.47
CA PRO A 140 2.90 0.48 -5.06
C PRO A 140 3.14 0.44 -3.55
N PRO A 141 4.33 0.84 -3.11
CA PRO A 141 4.60 1.03 -1.69
C PRO A 141 3.59 2.00 -1.06
N ARG A 142 3.10 1.67 0.13
CA ARG A 142 2.21 2.55 0.88
C ARG A 142 3.00 3.56 1.69
N VAL A 143 3.76 4.40 1.02
CA VAL A 143 4.42 5.56 1.66
C VAL A 143 3.52 6.78 1.61
N ARG A 144 3.81 7.75 2.45
CA ARG A 144 3.20 9.07 2.41
C ARG A 144 4.07 10.01 1.60
N ILE A 145 3.42 10.96 0.95
CA ILE A 145 4.10 11.95 0.13
C ILE A 145 3.55 13.33 0.42
N ALA A 146 4.40 14.34 0.35
CA ALA A 146 3.98 15.73 0.43
C ALA A 146 3.07 16.05 -0.75
N THR A 147 1.83 16.41 -0.44
CA THR A 147 0.81 16.75 -1.43
C THR A 147 0.42 18.20 -1.20
N VAL A 148 0.63 19.05 -2.22
CA VAL A 148 0.38 20.48 -2.14
C VAL A 148 -0.57 20.94 -3.22
N ARG A 149 -1.19 22.09 -3.01
CA ARG A 149 -1.95 22.81 -4.01
C ARG A 149 -0.99 23.54 -4.95
N ALA A 150 -1.09 23.28 -6.25
CA ALA A 150 -0.24 23.92 -7.24
C ALA A 150 -0.50 25.44 -7.34
N ASP A 151 -1.76 25.86 -7.17
CA ASP A 151 -2.14 27.28 -7.15
C ASP A 151 -1.53 28.06 -5.96
N TYR A 152 -1.25 27.38 -4.83
CA TYR A 152 -0.57 28.01 -3.70
C TYR A 152 0.89 28.29 -4.01
N LEU A 153 1.59 27.33 -4.67
CA LEU A 153 2.95 27.56 -5.13
C LEU A 153 3.04 28.70 -6.13
N GLU A 154 2.10 28.76 -7.09
CA GLU A 154 2.03 29.82 -8.08
C GLU A 154 1.79 31.19 -7.42
N LYS A 155 0.80 31.31 -6.50
CA LYS A 155 0.53 32.52 -5.74
C LYS A 155 1.73 32.96 -4.89
N ALA A 156 2.47 32.01 -4.32
CA ALA A 156 3.69 32.30 -3.57
C ALA A 156 4.87 32.70 -4.46
N GLY A 157 4.77 32.54 -5.78
CA GLY A 157 5.88 32.76 -6.72
C GLY A 157 7.05 31.77 -6.50
N MET A 158 6.75 30.57 -6.00
CA MET A 158 7.75 29.56 -5.62
C MET A 158 7.72 28.38 -6.59
N GLY A 159 8.89 27.79 -6.84
CA GLY A 159 9.02 26.47 -7.47
C GLY A 159 8.88 25.34 -6.44
N GLU A 160 8.99 24.10 -6.92
CA GLU A 160 9.01 22.92 -6.04
C GLU A 160 10.21 22.96 -5.10
N PRO A 161 10.03 22.70 -3.79
CA PRO A 161 11.10 22.69 -2.80
C PRO A 161 12.10 21.56 -3.09
N GLN A 162 13.39 21.84 -2.92
CA GLN A 162 14.47 20.90 -3.22
C GLN A 162 15.13 20.32 -1.94
N ASN A 163 14.94 20.96 -0.81
CA ASN A 163 15.54 20.59 0.48
C ASN A 163 14.66 21.06 1.65
N LEU A 164 15.04 20.76 2.88
CA LEU A 164 14.27 21.07 4.07
C LEU A 164 14.04 22.58 4.27
N ASP A 165 15.02 23.41 3.93
CA ASP A 165 14.88 24.88 4.06
C ASP A 165 13.88 25.45 3.05
N ASP A 166 13.86 24.90 1.83
CA ASP A 166 12.86 25.26 0.84
C ASP A 166 11.45 24.82 1.25
N TYR A 167 11.32 23.62 1.85
CA TYR A 167 10.05 23.18 2.46
C TYR A 167 9.59 24.14 3.56
N TYR A 168 10.48 24.52 4.46
CA TYR A 168 10.14 25.49 5.51
C TYR A 168 9.65 26.82 4.90
N LYS A 169 10.37 27.37 3.91
CA LYS A 169 9.98 28.62 3.24
C LYS A 169 8.62 28.50 2.55
N MET A 170 8.38 27.39 1.87
CA MET A 170 7.11 27.11 1.20
C MET A 170 5.96 27.05 2.22
N LEU A 171 6.10 26.26 3.27
CA LEU A 171 5.09 26.12 4.31
C LEU A 171 4.81 27.45 5.01
N LYS A 172 5.86 28.24 5.28
CA LYS A 172 5.74 29.56 5.85
C LYS A 172 4.99 30.52 4.93
N ALA A 173 5.32 30.55 3.64
CA ALA A 173 4.62 31.38 2.67
C ALA A 173 3.11 31.06 2.64
N PHE A 174 2.74 29.78 2.73
CA PHE A 174 1.33 29.37 2.75
C PHE A 174 0.58 29.83 4.01
N SER A 175 1.28 30.12 5.12
CA SER A 175 0.66 30.61 6.36
C SER A 175 0.68 32.13 6.52
N GLU A 176 1.35 32.86 5.65
CA GLU A 176 1.52 34.32 5.78
C GLU A 176 0.51 35.15 4.94
N SER A 177 -0.39 34.49 4.19
CA SER A 177 -1.33 35.17 3.30
C SER A 177 -2.67 34.46 3.26
N ASP A 178 -3.73 35.20 2.90
CA ASP A 178 -5.06 34.66 2.63
C ASP A 178 -5.05 33.85 1.32
N TYR A 179 -4.75 32.55 1.44
CA TYR A 179 -4.73 31.65 0.29
C TYR A 179 -6.10 31.06 -0.04
N ASP A 180 -6.99 30.91 0.94
CA ASP A 180 -8.35 30.40 0.75
C ASP A 180 -9.36 31.47 0.33
N GLY A 181 -8.95 32.76 0.38
CA GLY A 181 -9.75 33.89 -0.11
C GLY A 181 -10.88 34.27 0.82
N ASN A 182 -10.83 33.92 2.11
CA ASN A 182 -11.88 34.23 3.09
C ASN A 182 -11.75 35.62 3.71
N GLY A 183 -10.69 36.37 3.40
CA GLY A 183 -10.41 37.72 3.91
C GLY A 183 -9.60 37.75 5.19
N ALA A 184 -9.09 36.60 5.68
CA ALA A 184 -8.26 36.48 6.86
C ALA A 184 -6.95 35.72 6.54
N ASN A 185 -5.90 36.02 7.31
CA ASN A 185 -4.64 35.24 7.25
C ASN A 185 -4.73 34.11 8.28
N ASP A 186 -5.54 33.08 8.00
CA ASP A 186 -5.81 31.95 8.90
C ASP A 186 -5.53 30.58 8.23
N THR A 187 -4.78 30.59 7.12
CA THR A 187 -4.31 29.37 6.46
C THR A 187 -3.05 28.82 7.14
N PHE A 188 -2.91 27.52 7.12
CA PHE A 188 -1.73 26.80 7.63
C PHE A 188 -0.84 26.33 6.49
N GLY A 189 0.46 26.28 6.72
CA GLY A 189 1.39 25.65 5.78
C GLY A 189 1.19 24.16 5.73
N LEU A 190 1.01 23.51 6.90
CA LEU A 190 0.91 22.07 7.07
C LEU A 190 -0.20 21.69 8.05
N THR A 191 -0.99 20.69 7.71
CA THR A 191 -1.86 19.98 8.67
C THR A 191 -1.52 18.48 8.72
N MET A 192 -1.77 17.84 9.88
CA MET A 192 -1.46 16.44 10.17
C MET A 192 -2.62 15.79 10.94
N THR A 193 -2.50 14.49 11.23
CA THR A 193 -3.48 13.74 12.04
C THR A 193 -2.83 13.22 13.32
N GLY A 194 -3.22 13.76 14.47
CA GLY A 194 -2.92 13.21 15.79
C GLY A 194 -1.43 13.14 16.18
N ASP A 195 -0.57 12.80 15.25
CA ASP A 195 0.87 12.67 15.43
C ASP A 195 1.66 12.98 14.14
N THR A 196 2.99 12.88 14.20
CA THR A 196 3.87 13.15 13.06
C THR A 196 4.03 11.98 12.10
N SER A 197 3.48 10.80 12.41
CA SER A 197 3.80 9.54 11.72
C SER A 197 3.61 9.57 10.20
N ARG A 198 2.64 10.34 9.71
CA ARG A 198 2.43 10.52 8.27
C ARG A 198 3.52 11.35 7.61
N CYS A 199 3.98 12.40 8.30
CA CYS A 199 5.01 13.29 7.80
C CYS A 199 6.42 12.72 8.01
N ASP A 200 6.57 11.74 8.90
CA ASP A 200 7.83 11.02 9.11
C ASP A 200 8.34 10.36 7.83
N TRP A 201 7.45 9.88 6.97
CA TRP A 201 7.81 9.34 5.64
C TRP A 201 8.57 10.34 4.78
N ILE A 202 8.30 11.64 4.96
CA ILE A 202 8.82 12.72 4.15
C ILE A 202 10.05 13.35 4.81
N PHE A 203 9.99 13.57 6.12
CA PHE A 203 10.98 14.39 6.82
C PHE A 203 12.05 13.59 7.59
N ASP A 204 11.80 12.33 8.03
CA ASP A 204 12.78 11.53 8.77
C ASP A 204 14.17 11.52 8.10
N PRO A 205 14.31 11.27 6.78
CA PRO A 205 15.62 11.22 6.14
C PRO A 205 16.38 12.56 6.17
N ALA A 206 15.67 13.69 6.15
CA ALA A 206 16.30 15.01 6.23
C ALA A 206 16.99 15.29 7.58
N PHE A 207 16.65 14.51 8.61
CA PHE A 207 17.26 14.54 9.93
C PHE A 207 18.18 13.33 10.17
N GLY A 208 18.58 12.62 9.11
CA GLY A 208 19.45 11.45 9.21
C GLY A 208 18.78 10.21 9.83
N ILE A 209 17.45 10.22 9.96
CA ILE A 209 16.67 9.06 10.44
C ILE A 209 16.37 8.18 9.22
N THR A 210 17.23 7.20 8.97
CA THR A 210 17.16 6.33 7.79
C THR A 210 16.64 4.93 8.09
N THR A 211 16.52 4.56 9.37
CA THR A 211 15.95 3.28 9.83
C THR A 211 15.32 3.46 11.21
N THR A 212 14.45 2.53 11.63
CA THR A 212 13.91 2.50 12.99
C THR A 212 15.00 2.26 14.01
N TRP A 213 15.96 1.39 13.70
CA TRP A 213 17.13 1.11 14.55
C TRP A 213 18.39 1.57 13.84
N GLY A 214 18.86 2.75 14.22
CA GLY A 214 20.11 3.31 13.69
C GLY A 214 21.34 2.74 14.39
N LYS A 215 22.39 2.38 13.63
CA LYS A 215 23.66 1.90 14.19
C LYS A 215 24.61 3.06 14.45
N ASN A 216 25.04 3.22 15.68
CA ASN A 216 26.02 4.22 16.08
C ASN A 216 27.10 3.59 16.96
N ALA A 217 28.37 3.80 16.63
CA ALA A 217 29.54 3.27 17.38
C ALA A 217 29.45 1.76 17.70
N GLY A 218 28.83 0.97 16.81
CA GLY A 218 28.71 -0.49 16.94
C GLY A 218 27.47 -0.98 17.69
N SER A 219 26.64 -0.09 18.23
CA SER A 219 25.37 -0.42 18.89
C SER A 219 24.18 0.17 18.15
N TYR A 220 23.03 -0.49 18.25
CA TYR A 220 21.78 0.03 17.71
C TYR A 220 21.02 0.82 18.76
N SER A 221 20.44 1.93 18.33
CA SER A 221 19.52 2.75 19.12
C SER A 221 18.24 3.02 18.33
N HIS A 222 17.11 3.13 19.04
CA HIS A 222 15.83 3.42 18.39
C HIS A 222 15.78 4.87 17.91
N LYS A 223 15.14 5.11 16.77
CA LYS A 223 15.00 6.46 16.17
C LYS A 223 14.42 7.48 17.13
N PHE A 224 13.52 7.08 18.02
CA PHE A 224 12.84 7.97 18.97
C PHE A 224 13.77 8.65 19.98
N VAL A 225 14.95 8.11 20.21
CA VAL A 225 15.96 8.66 21.13
C VAL A 225 17.23 9.15 20.43
N SER A 226 17.18 9.26 19.10
CA SER A 226 18.31 9.74 18.31
C SER A 226 18.43 11.27 18.33
N SER A 227 19.63 11.79 18.02
CA SER A 227 19.83 13.21 17.79
C SER A 227 18.98 13.74 16.63
N GLY A 228 18.84 12.95 15.55
CA GLY A 228 17.98 13.30 14.43
C GLY A 228 16.52 13.49 14.84
N MET A 229 16.02 12.69 15.81
CA MET A 229 14.68 12.89 16.36
C MET A 229 14.57 14.21 17.12
N LYS A 230 15.58 14.58 17.91
CA LYS A 230 15.60 15.88 18.59
C LYS A 230 15.52 17.03 17.60
N ASP A 231 16.34 16.99 16.54
CA ASP A 231 16.39 18.03 15.50
C ASP A 231 15.06 18.11 14.74
N LYS A 232 14.42 16.96 14.47
CA LYS A 232 13.08 16.90 13.85
C LYS A 232 12.01 17.52 14.76
N LEU A 233 12.01 17.21 16.03
CA LEU A 233 11.07 17.79 16.99
C LEU A 233 11.27 19.32 17.12
N GLU A 234 12.52 19.80 17.05
CA GLU A 234 12.80 21.24 16.98
C GLU A 234 12.24 21.89 15.72
N PHE A 235 12.34 21.23 14.57
CA PHE A 235 11.73 21.69 13.33
C PHE A 235 10.21 21.79 13.45
N TYR A 236 9.52 20.78 13.99
CA TYR A 236 8.07 20.84 14.19
C TYR A 236 7.67 21.87 15.26
N ASN A 237 8.44 22.04 16.33
CA ASN A 237 8.22 23.09 17.31
C ASN A 237 8.30 24.49 16.68
N LYS A 238 9.29 24.68 15.79
CA LYS A 238 9.39 25.92 15.02
C LYS A 238 8.18 26.15 14.15
N LEU A 239 7.72 25.14 13.39
CA LEU A 239 6.50 25.26 12.58
C LEU A 239 5.27 25.57 13.43
N TYR A 240 5.14 24.93 14.59
CA TYR A 240 4.02 25.14 15.51
C TYR A 240 4.04 26.54 16.13
N SER A 241 5.19 26.95 16.66
CA SER A 241 5.34 28.25 17.34
C SER A 241 5.20 29.45 16.40
N GLU A 242 5.51 29.28 15.12
CA GLU A 242 5.32 30.29 14.08
C GLU A 242 3.93 30.26 13.43
N GLY A 243 3.02 29.38 13.88
CA GLY A 243 1.67 29.24 13.32
C GLY A 243 1.63 28.63 11.91
N ILE A 244 2.72 28.01 11.48
CA ILE A 244 2.82 27.32 10.18
C ILE A 244 2.14 25.96 10.23
N LEU A 245 2.30 25.22 11.33
CA LEU A 245 1.61 23.96 11.60
C LEU A 245 0.25 24.24 12.20
N ASP A 246 -0.77 23.58 11.69
CA ASP A 246 -2.13 23.59 12.24
C ASP A 246 -2.13 23.27 13.74
N PRO A 247 -2.59 24.19 14.61
CA PRO A 247 -2.54 23.99 16.06
C PRO A 247 -3.47 22.88 16.56
N GLU A 248 -4.48 22.50 15.78
CA GLU A 248 -5.45 21.47 16.13
C GLU A 248 -5.02 20.07 15.68
N TYR A 249 -3.85 19.90 15.02
CA TYR A 249 -3.41 18.66 14.42
C TYR A 249 -3.50 17.44 15.34
N ILE A 250 -3.32 17.65 16.67
CA ILE A 250 -3.35 16.57 17.66
C ILE A 250 -4.72 15.91 17.82
N THR A 251 -5.79 16.67 17.57
CA THR A 251 -7.17 16.18 17.63
C THR A 251 -7.75 15.83 16.28
N ASP A 252 -7.06 16.22 15.20
CA ASP A 252 -7.51 15.95 13.84
C ASP A 252 -7.50 14.46 13.54
N LYS A 253 -8.62 14.02 12.97
CA LYS A 253 -8.74 12.72 12.33
C LYS A 253 -8.43 12.86 10.85
N TRP A 254 -8.41 11.73 10.17
CA TRP A 254 -8.14 11.68 8.74
C TRP A 254 -9.05 12.59 7.92
N ASP A 255 -10.36 12.50 8.15
CA ASP A 255 -11.38 13.30 7.49
C ASP A 255 -11.22 14.81 7.76
N THR A 256 -11.01 15.20 9.03
CA THR A 256 -10.83 16.60 9.41
C THR A 256 -9.58 17.21 8.76
N MET A 257 -8.47 16.48 8.75
CA MET A 257 -7.24 16.92 8.07
C MET A 257 -7.48 17.11 6.57
N GLU A 258 -8.13 16.14 5.91
CA GLU A 258 -8.47 16.25 4.50
C GLU A 258 -9.39 17.43 4.21
N ASP A 259 -10.41 17.65 5.03
CA ASP A 259 -11.35 18.77 4.87
C ASP A 259 -10.65 20.12 4.98
N LYS A 260 -9.69 20.28 5.91
CA LYS A 260 -8.86 21.49 6.00
C LYS A 260 -8.02 21.71 4.73
N TYR A 261 -7.50 20.63 4.15
CA TYR A 261 -6.75 20.72 2.89
C TYR A 261 -7.64 21.06 1.70
N TYR A 262 -8.78 20.37 1.54
CA TYR A 262 -9.67 20.62 0.40
C TYR A 262 -10.37 21.98 0.48
N SER A 263 -10.71 22.45 1.68
CA SER A 263 -11.29 23.79 1.86
C SER A 263 -10.29 24.92 1.64
N GLY A 264 -8.99 24.63 1.57
CA GLY A 264 -7.94 25.64 1.38
C GLY A 264 -7.31 26.15 2.68
N LYS A 265 -7.75 25.68 3.85
CA LYS A 265 -7.17 26.09 5.14
C LYS A 265 -5.74 25.58 5.36
N ALA A 266 -5.31 24.55 4.63
CA ALA A 266 -3.96 24.04 4.69
C ALA A 266 -3.36 23.91 3.28
N GLY A 267 -2.12 24.37 3.10
CA GLY A 267 -1.44 24.31 1.82
C GLY A 267 -0.83 22.93 1.50
N MET A 268 -0.49 22.15 2.53
CA MET A 268 0.12 20.84 2.41
C MET A 268 -0.51 19.81 3.35
N VAL A 269 -0.66 18.59 2.84
CA VAL A 269 -0.91 17.37 3.61
C VAL A 269 0.07 16.27 3.24
N CYS A 270 0.17 15.23 4.08
CA CYS A 270 0.93 14.02 3.79
C CYS A 270 -0.02 12.96 3.21
N GLY A 271 -0.19 12.99 1.88
CA GLY A 271 -1.11 12.13 1.13
C GLY A 271 -0.59 10.70 0.92
N ASN A 272 -1.41 9.86 0.30
CA ASN A 272 -1.02 8.50 -0.10
C ASN A 272 -0.42 8.49 -1.50
N VAL A 273 0.65 7.73 -1.71
CA VAL A 273 1.22 7.49 -3.04
C VAL A 273 0.24 6.72 -3.94
N GLY A 274 0.29 6.99 -5.23
CA GLY A 274 -0.39 6.25 -6.29
C GLY A 274 -1.78 6.73 -6.62
N ILE A 275 -2.63 5.81 -7.06
CA ILE A 275 -3.97 6.11 -7.58
C ILE A 275 -4.87 6.90 -6.60
N THR A 276 -4.61 6.81 -5.31
CA THR A 276 -5.32 7.60 -4.28
C THR A 276 -5.23 9.10 -4.55
N MET A 277 -4.19 9.57 -5.26
CA MET A 277 -4.09 10.98 -5.67
C MET A 277 -5.17 11.39 -6.67
N ASN A 278 -5.69 10.46 -7.49
CA ASN A 278 -6.85 10.74 -8.34
C ASN A 278 -8.09 11.07 -7.49
N ILE A 279 -8.27 10.33 -6.38
CA ILE A 279 -9.36 10.60 -5.43
C ILE A 279 -9.18 11.98 -4.78
N TYR A 280 -7.95 12.31 -4.37
CA TYR A 280 -7.65 13.63 -3.79
C TYR A 280 -7.92 14.75 -4.78
N GLN A 281 -7.51 14.60 -6.05
CA GLN A 281 -7.80 15.57 -7.09
C GLN A 281 -9.31 15.74 -7.31
N GLY A 282 -10.04 14.63 -7.38
CA GLY A 282 -11.49 14.67 -7.54
C GLY A 282 -12.19 15.37 -6.38
N LYS A 283 -11.82 15.07 -5.14
CA LYS A 283 -12.35 15.75 -3.95
C LYS A 283 -12.00 17.24 -3.94
N MET A 284 -10.74 17.59 -4.30
CA MET A 284 -10.33 18.99 -4.40
C MET A 284 -11.18 19.75 -5.42
N ASN A 285 -11.36 19.20 -6.61
CA ASN A 285 -12.18 19.83 -7.66
C ASN A 285 -13.63 20.03 -7.21
N ASN A 286 -14.20 19.02 -6.53
CA ASN A 286 -15.58 19.10 -6.03
C ASN A 286 -15.74 20.20 -4.96
N VAL A 287 -14.81 20.36 -4.04
CA VAL A 287 -14.87 21.34 -2.96
C VAL A 287 -14.59 22.75 -3.48
N GLN A 288 -13.59 22.91 -4.36
CA GLN A 288 -13.21 24.21 -4.90
C GLN A 288 -14.12 24.67 -6.06
N GLY A 289 -14.96 23.78 -6.61
CA GLY A 289 -15.88 24.09 -7.72
C GLY A 289 -15.16 24.39 -9.04
N SER A 290 -13.89 24.01 -9.15
CA SER A 290 -13.05 24.21 -10.32
C SER A 290 -11.95 23.18 -10.37
N ASP A 291 -11.29 23.05 -11.50
CA ASP A 291 -10.09 22.23 -11.64
C ASP A 291 -8.92 22.93 -10.91
N THR A 292 -8.65 22.48 -9.68
CA THR A 292 -7.58 23.01 -8.82
C THR A 292 -6.49 21.94 -8.73
N PRO A 293 -5.40 22.07 -9.50
CA PRO A 293 -4.37 21.03 -9.55
C PRO A 293 -3.68 20.83 -8.21
N ILE A 294 -3.51 19.56 -7.85
CA ILE A 294 -2.61 19.16 -6.78
C ILE A 294 -1.34 18.54 -7.38
N ILE A 295 -0.23 18.61 -6.68
CA ILE A 295 1.03 18.00 -7.06
C ILE A 295 1.63 17.23 -5.89
N SER A 296 2.42 16.22 -6.21
CA SER A 296 3.24 15.49 -5.25
C SER A 296 4.67 16.00 -5.30
N LEU A 297 5.24 16.29 -4.14
CA LEU A 297 6.61 16.80 -4.04
C LEU A 297 7.56 15.68 -3.58
N LYS A 298 8.78 15.69 -4.11
CA LYS A 298 9.81 14.77 -3.64
C LYS A 298 10.19 15.06 -2.19
N PRO A 299 10.58 14.03 -1.40
CA PRO A 299 11.09 14.26 -0.06
C PRO A 299 12.35 15.14 -0.06
N PRO A 300 12.56 15.97 0.98
CA PRO A 300 13.64 16.96 1.01
C PRO A 300 15.08 16.38 1.03
N ALA A 301 15.22 15.09 1.27
CA ALA A 301 16.49 14.37 1.29
C ALA A 301 16.62 13.33 0.15
N ASP A 302 15.79 13.43 -0.89
CA ASP A 302 15.74 12.45 -1.99
C ASP A 302 15.54 10.99 -1.51
N ALA A 303 14.91 10.80 -0.37
CA ALA A 303 14.61 9.50 0.23
C ALA A 303 13.32 9.58 1.05
N PHE A 304 12.55 8.51 1.08
CA PHE A 304 11.46 8.32 2.02
C PHE A 304 11.97 7.73 3.35
N GLY A 305 11.22 7.95 4.43
CA GLY A 305 11.40 7.21 5.66
C GLY A 305 11.36 5.70 5.40
N ALA A 306 12.20 4.96 6.11
CA ALA A 306 12.41 3.55 5.82
C ALA A 306 11.16 2.68 6.06
N ILE A 307 10.94 1.73 5.18
CA ILE A 307 9.79 0.82 5.18
C ILE A 307 10.22 -0.56 5.63
N ASP A 308 9.61 -1.06 6.68
CA ASP A 308 9.70 -2.48 7.02
C ASP A 308 8.73 -3.28 6.12
N ALA A 309 9.28 -3.87 5.07
CA ALA A 309 8.51 -4.67 4.12
C ALA A 309 7.78 -5.84 4.80
N SER A 310 8.30 -6.36 5.92
CA SER A 310 7.66 -7.45 6.67
C SER A 310 6.37 -7.03 7.39
N LYS A 311 6.15 -5.73 7.56
CA LYS A 311 4.96 -5.17 8.21
C LYS A 311 3.86 -4.76 7.24
N GLU A 312 4.07 -4.88 5.93
CA GLU A 312 2.99 -4.68 4.96
C GLU A 312 2.06 -5.91 4.97
N PRO A 313 0.89 -5.82 5.58
CA PRO A 313 0.05 -7.00 5.79
C PRO A 313 -0.94 -7.25 4.66
N ARG A 314 -0.97 -6.39 3.63
CA ARG A 314 -2.01 -6.44 2.59
C ARG A 314 -1.62 -7.35 1.46
N GLY A 315 -2.55 -8.19 1.06
CA GLY A 315 -2.40 -9.06 -0.10
C GLY A 315 -3.28 -10.30 -0.04
N TYR A 316 -3.07 -11.17 -1.00
CA TYR A 316 -3.81 -12.43 -1.13
C TYR A 316 -2.91 -13.60 -0.73
N MET A 317 -3.47 -14.51 0.04
CA MET A 317 -2.86 -15.77 0.46
C MET A 317 -3.60 -16.93 -0.19
N ILE A 318 -2.92 -18.04 -0.41
CA ILE A 318 -3.53 -19.30 -0.83
C ILE A 318 -3.42 -20.28 0.33
N SER A 319 -4.52 -20.97 0.63
CA SER A 319 -4.56 -21.97 1.69
C SER A 319 -3.70 -23.20 1.33
N ALA A 320 -2.89 -23.67 2.28
CA ALA A 320 -2.19 -24.95 2.14
C ALA A 320 -3.16 -26.15 2.11
N LEU A 321 -4.38 -25.96 2.60
CA LEU A 321 -5.43 -26.97 2.62
C LEU A 321 -6.36 -26.95 1.38
N SER A 322 -6.09 -26.04 0.43
CA SER A 322 -6.82 -25.97 -0.83
C SER A 322 -6.50 -27.16 -1.72
N GLU A 323 -7.52 -27.73 -2.34
CA GLU A 323 -7.39 -28.80 -3.35
C GLU A 323 -7.26 -28.24 -4.77
N VAL A 324 -7.31 -26.88 -4.90
CA VAL A 324 -7.29 -26.15 -6.19
C VAL A 324 -6.19 -25.06 -6.19
N GLN A 325 -5.04 -25.35 -5.59
CA GLN A 325 -3.94 -24.37 -5.41
C GLN A 325 -3.43 -23.81 -6.74
N ASP A 326 -3.27 -24.67 -7.75
CA ASP A 326 -2.80 -24.26 -9.08
C ASP A 326 -3.79 -23.32 -9.76
N GLU A 327 -5.07 -23.63 -9.69
CA GLU A 327 -6.14 -22.80 -10.25
C GLU A 327 -6.28 -21.49 -9.47
N ALA A 328 -6.15 -21.54 -8.14
CA ALA A 328 -6.18 -20.35 -7.29
C ALA A 328 -5.02 -19.40 -7.62
N PHE A 329 -3.82 -19.94 -7.82
CA PHE A 329 -2.68 -19.12 -8.25
C PHE A 329 -2.89 -18.56 -9.66
N ALA A 330 -3.34 -19.39 -10.62
CA ALA A 330 -3.60 -18.95 -11.98
C ALA A 330 -4.66 -17.84 -12.03
N PHE A 331 -5.69 -17.92 -11.17
CA PHE A 331 -6.70 -16.89 -11.07
C PHE A 331 -6.10 -15.55 -10.54
N LEU A 332 -5.27 -15.59 -9.52
CA LEU A 332 -4.57 -14.40 -9.03
C LEU A 332 -3.56 -13.86 -10.05
N GLU A 333 -2.84 -14.76 -10.75
CA GLU A 333 -1.85 -14.38 -11.77
C GLU A 333 -2.49 -13.63 -12.95
N TYR A 334 -3.71 -14.01 -13.34
CA TYR A 334 -4.41 -13.33 -14.42
C TYR A 334 -4.47 -11.80 -14.22
N TRP A 335 -4.69 -11.35 -13.00
CA TRP A 335 -4.84 -9.91 -12.69
C TRP A 335 -3.55 -9.10 -12.79
N VAL A 336 -2.41 -9.76 -12.91
CA VAL A 336 -1.11 -9.11 -13.17
C VAL A 336 -0.61 -9.34 -14.61
N THR A 337 -1.38 -10.02 -15.46
CA THR A 337 -1.12 -10.07 -16.90
C THR A 337 -1.47 -8.72 -17.56
N PRO A 338 -0.96 -8.42 -18.76
CA PRO A 338 -1.36 -7.21 -19.49
C PRO A 338 -2.88 -7.10 -19.68
N GLU A 339 -3.58 -8.22 -19.97
CA GLU A 339 -5.03 -8.25 -20.15
C GLU A 339 -5.78 -7.96 -18.84
N GLY A 340 -5.41 -8.65 -17.76
CA GLY A 340 -6.00 -8.43 -16.43
C GLY A 340 -5.71 -7.04 -15.88
N ASN A 341 -4.51 -6.51 -16.16
CA ASN A 341 -4.11 -5.16 -15.76
C ASN A 341 -4.98 -4.06 -16.39
N ILE A 342 -5.45 -4.26 -17.62
CA ILE A 342 -6.40 -3.33 -18.25
C ILE A 342 -7.67 -3.25 -17.39
N THR A 343 -8.23 -4.39 -17.01
CA THR A 343 -9.43 -4.42 -16.16
C THR A 343 -9.16 -3.84 -14.76
N GLU A 344 -7.99 -4.14 -14.18
CA GLU A 344 -7.61 -3.59 -12.85
C GLU A 344 -7.43 -2.07 -12.87
N LYS A 345 -7.05 -1.47 -14.00
CA LYS A 345 -6.82 -0.03 -14.12
C LYS A 345 -8.00 0.73 -14.71
N LEU A 346 -8.69 0.14 -15.65
CA LEU A 346 -9.78 0.81 -16.38
C LEU A 346 -11.17 0.41 -15.92
N GLY A 347 -11.31 -0.66 -15.14
CA GLY A 347 -12.59 -1.21 -14.75
C GLY A 347 -13.31 -1.94 -15.90
N LEU A 348 -14.62 -2.02 -15.80
CA LEU A 348 -15.47 -2.73 -16.76
C LEU A 348 -15.73 -1.91 -18.02
N GLU A 349 -15.57 -2.53 -19.19
CA GLU A 349 -15.97 -1.93 -20.47
C GLU A 349 -17.47 -1.64 -20.50
N GLY A 350 -17.83 -0.50 -21.06
CA GLY A 350 -19.21 -0.01 -21.13
C GLY A 350 -19.69 0.68 -19.85
N ILE A 351 -18.97 0.55 -18.73
CA ILE A 351 -19.27 1.21 -17.45
C ILE A 351 -18.19 2.25 -17.16
N HIS A 352 -16.95 1.83 -16.94
CA HIS A 352 -15.84 2.68 -16.52
C HIS A 352 -15.02 3.20 -17.70
N HIS A 353 -15.00 2.46 -18.80
CA HIS A 353 -14.37 2.86 -20.06
C HIS A 353 -15.13 2.30 -21.26
N ASN A 354 -14.84 2.85 -22.45
CA ASN A 354 -15.28 2.33 -23.74
C ASN A 354 -14.08 2.17 -24.65
N ILE A 355 -14.17 1.33 -25.66
CA ILE A 355 -13.19 1.26 -26.74
C ILE A 355 -13.75 1.97 -27.97
N LYS A 356 -13.08 3.04 -28.44
CA LYS A 356 -13.44 3.80 -29.63
C LYS A 356 -12.24 3.85 -30.57
N ASP A 357 -12.43 3.37 -31.78
CA ASP A 357 -11.37 3.33 -32.81
C ASP A 357 -10.07 2.65 -32.33
N GLY A 358 -10.21 1.63 -31.45
CA GLY A 358 -9.10 0.88 -30.87
C GLY A 358 -8.42 1.56 -29.68
N ALA A 359 -8.88 2.74 -29.25
CA ALA A 359 -8.39 3.45 -28.08
C ALA A 359 -9.36 3.33 -26.89
N TYR A 360 -8.80 3.24 -25.68
CA TYR A 360 -9.58 3.29 -24.44
C TYR A 360 -9.99 4.73 -24.14
N VAL A 361 -11.27 4.92 -23.85
CA VAL A 361 -11.86 6.22 -23.51
C VAL A 361 -12.59 6.09 -22.19
N LEU A 362 -12.11 6.78 -21.16
CA LEU A 362 -12.72 6.75 -19.84
C LEU A 362 -14.11 7.38 -19.85
N THR A 363 -15.00 6.86 -19.00
CA THR A 363 -16.32 7.45 -18.74
C THR A 363 -16.28 8.28 -17.45
N ASP A 364 -17.35 9.01 -17.18
CA ASP A 364 -17.53 9.77 -15.93
C ASP A 364 -17.64 8.83 -14.70
N GLN A 365 -17.84 7.52 -14.90
CA GLN A 365 -17.87 6.53 -13.83
C GLN A 365 -16.48 6.00 -13.45
N HIS A 366 -15.47 6.17 -14.32
CA HIS A 366 -14.12 5.69 -14.02
C HIS A 366 -13.55 6.17 -12.69
N PRO A 367 -13.74 7.43 -12.25
CA PRO A 367 -13.22 7.90 -10.96
C PRO A 367 -13.79 7.16 -9.74
N THR A 368 -14.88 6.42 -9.89
CA THR A 368 -15.48 5.62 -8.81
C THR A 368 -14.95 4.19 -8.76
N PHE A 369 -14.15 3.79 -9.75
CA PHE A 369 -13.60 2.45 -9.82
C PHE A 369 -12.34 2.31 -8.95
N GLU A 370 -12.25 1.20 -8.26
CA GLU A 370 -11.06 0.79 -7.49
C GLU A 370 -10.65 -0.62 -7.93
N SER A 371 -9.32 -0.84 -8.10
CA SER A 371 -8.76 -2.18 -8.37
C SER A 371 -9.15 -3.16 -7.27
N ARG A 372 -9.48 -4.40 -7.64
CA ARG A 372 -9.95 -5.43 -6.69
C ARG A 372 -8.83 -6.33 -6.20
N PHE A 373 -7.90 -6.72 -7.07
CA PHE A 373 -6.84 -7.67 -6.74
C PHE A 373 -5.48 -7.00 -6.63
N PHE A 374 -5.00 -6.37 -7.72
CA PHE A 374 -3.65 -5.84 -7.79
C PHE A 374 -3.60 -4.52 -8.55
N TYR A 375 -2.58 -3.73 -8.26
CA TYR A 375 -2.19 -2.57 -9.06
C TYR A 375 -0.73 -2.77 -9.50
N PRO A 376 -0.48 -3.62 -10.51
CA PRO A 376 0.85 -4.06 -10.89
C PRO A 376 1.69 -2.94 -11.49
N LYS A 377 3.02 -3.11 -11.42
CA LYS A 377 4.00 -2.25 -12.09
C LYS A 377 4.08 -2.61 -13.59
N LEU A 378 3.06 -2.22 -14.34
CA LEU A 378 2.98 -2.38 -15.79
C LEU A 378 2.65 -1.02 -16.41
N GLU A 379 2.95 -0.87 -17.72
CA GLU A 379 2.53 0.31 -18.46
C GLU A 379 1.00 0.43 -18.46
N ASP A 380 0.52 1.66 -18.27
CA ASP A 380 -0.90 1.91 -18.32
C ASP A 380 -1.39 1.87 -19.77
N PRO A 381 -2.51 1.19 -20.03
CA PRO A 381 -3.09 1.13 -21.38
C PRO A 381 -3.65 2.48 -21.84
N VAL A 382 -3.91 3.37 -20.90
CA VAL A 382 -4.31 4.75 -21.11
C VAL A 382 -3.80 5.57 -19.92
N ASP A 383 -3.52 6.85 -20.13
CA ASP A 383 -3.15 7.74 -19.04
C ASP A 383 -4.39 8.06 -18.18
N VAL A 384 -4.50 7.35 -17.07
CA VAL A 384 -5.59 7.50 -16.09
C VAL A 384 -5.11 8.25 -14.84
N LEU A 385 -3.83 8.56 -14.76
CA LEU A 385 -3.23 9.16 -13.58
C LEU A 385 -3.22 10.70 -13.69
N VAL A 386 -3.73 11.36 -12.65
CA VAL A 386 -3.46 12.79 -12.49
C VAL A 386 -1.97 13.02 -12.22
N LEU A 387 -1.48 14.22 -12.50
CA LEU A 387 -0.05 14.57 -12.34
C LEU A 387 0.52 14.15 -10.98
N ALA A 388 -0.20 14.46 -9.90
CA ALA A 388 0.23 14.10 -8.55
C ALA A 388 0.36 12.58 -8.35
N ALA A 389 -0.51 11.78 -8.96
CA ALA A 389 -0.42 10.32 -8.89
C ALA A 389 0.82 9.81 -9.61
N ALA A 390 1.07 10.26 -10.84
CA ALA A 390 2.23 9.88 -11.64
C ALA A 390 3.54 10.28 -10.95
N GLN A 391 3.65 11.52 -10.46
CA GLN A 391 4.81 12.00 -9.69
C GLN A 391 5.04 11.15 -8.44
N SER A 392 3.99 10.85 -7.69
CA SER A 392 4.10 10.09 -6.44
C SER A 392 4.61 8.67 -6.66
N LEU A 393 4.18 8.00 -7.73
CA LEU A 393 4.65 6.66 -8.11
C LEU A 393 6.12 6.69 -8.53
N ASP A 394 6.50 7.67 -9.34
CA ASP A 394 7.89 7.84 -9.79
C ASP A 394 8.85 8.06 -8.60
N TYR A 395 8.48 8.93 -7.66
CA TYR A 395 9.26 9.18 -6.46
C TYR A 395 9.34 7.94 -5.56
N ALA A 396 8.21 7.25 -5.34
CA ALA A 396 8.20 6.04 -4.53
C ALA A 396 9.05 4.92 -5.14
N ASP A 397 9.02 4.73 -6.44
CA ASP A 397 9.84 3.70 -7.11
C ASP A 397 11.34 3.98 -7.00
N LYS A 398 11.74 5.27 -7.05
CA LYS A 398 13.15 5.68 -7.05
C LYS A 398 13.76 5.88 -5.67
N MET A 399 12.95 6.30 -4.68
CA MET A 399 13.45 6.85 -3.41
C MET A 399 13.08 6.02 -2.19
N ILE A 400 12.43 4.86 -2.39
CA ILE A 400 12.08 3.98 -1.27
C ILE A 400 13.35 3.37 -0.65
N THR A 401 13.38 3.30 0.67
CA THR A 401 14.42 2.64 1.45
C THR A 401 13.80 1.58 2.36
N PHE A 402 14.59 0.57 2.73
CA PHE A 402 14.13 -0.52 3.58
C PHE A 402 14.62 -0.35 5.02
N ASP A 403 13.74 -0.63 5.95
CA ASP A 403 14.02 -0.61 7.38
C ASP A 403 14.63 -1.94 7.85
N ASN A 404 15.08 -1.96 9.10
CA ASN A 404 15.43 -3.19 9.80
C ASN A 404 14.19 -4.08 9.89
N MET A 405 14.27 -5.28 9.30
CA MET A 405 13.14 -6.21 9.29
C MET A 405 13.24 -7.15 10.47
N PHE A 406 12.57 -6.84 11.57
CA PHE A 406 12.34 -7.78 12.66
C PHE A 406 11.05 -7.48 13.40
N ALA A 407 10.53 -8.49 14.10
CA ALA A 407 9.38 -8.36 14.99
C ALA A 407 9.81 -8.58 16.44
N TYR A 408 9.19 -7.86 17.36
CA TYR A 408 9.35 -8.15 18.78
C TYR A 408 8.65 -9.48 19.13
N PRO A 409 9.27 -10.34 19.94
CA PRO A 409 8.59 -11.48 20.50
C PRO A 409 7.42 -11.01 21.40
N GLU A 410 6.47 -11.89 21.64
CA GLU A 410 5.21 -11.52 22.30
C GLU A 410 5.43 -10.94 23.70
N GLU A 411 6.42 -11.45 24.43
CA GLU A 411 6.79 -10.99 25.76
C GLU A 411 7.36 -9.55 25.79
N LEU A 412 7.87 -9.02 24.68
CA LEU A 412 8.37 -7.65 24.58
C LEU A 412 7.36 -6.65 24.00
N ARG A 413 6.20 -7.11 23.53
CA ARG A 413 5.17 -6.20 22.99
C ARG A 413 4.71 -5.15 23.99
N PRO A 414 4.43 -5.48 25.27
CA PRO A 414 4.05 -4.46 26.25
C PRO A 414 5.12 -3.38 26.46
N GLN A 415 6.39 -3.74 26.42
CA GLN A 415 7.50 -2.80 26.52
C GLN A 415 7.59 -1.90 25.30
N ALA A 416 7.42 -2.48 24.09
CA ALA A 416 7.40 -1.71 22.85
C ALA A 416 6.22 -0.73 22.81
N ASP A 417 5.04 -1.16 23.25
CA ASP A 417 3.85 -0.30 23.33
C ASP A 417 4.04 0.86 24.32
N ASN A 418 4.59 0.58 25.51
CA ASN A 418 4.90 1.62 26.51
C ASN A 418 5.93 2.63 25.98
N ALA A 419 6.99 2.15 25.33
CA ALA A 419 7.99 3.01 24.71
C ALA A 419 7.39 3.89 23.61
N ASN A 420 6.50 3.32 22.77
CA ASN A 420 5.78 4.07 21.74
C ASN A 420 4.86 5.13 22.34
N ASN A 421 4.07 4.78 23.36
CA ASN A 421 3.17 5.71 24.04
C ASN A 421 3.95 6.88 24.69
N THR A 422 5.10 6.56 25.29
CA THR A 422 5.99 7.59 25.85
C THR A 422 6.48 8.55 24.76
N TYR A 423 6.87 8.03 23.60
CA TYR A 423 7.25 8.89 22.47
C TYR A 423 6.09 9.78 21.99
N GLN A 424 4.91 9.21 21.81
CA GLN A 424 3.74 9.99 21.35
C GLN A 424 3.41 11.13 22.31
N GLU A 425 3.37 10.86 23.62
CA GLU A 425 3.10 11.88 24.64
C GLU A 425 4.16 13.00 24.62
N TYR A 426 5.43 12.62 24.63
CA TYR A 426 6.51 13.60 24.74
C TYR A 426 6.81 14.34 23.44
N SER A 427 6.63 13.72 22.28
CA SER A 427 6.74 14.39 20.99
C SER A 427 5.73 15.54 20.88
N TYR A 428 4.49 15.33 21.34
CA TYR A 428 3.50 16.40 21.43
C TYR A 428 3.97 17.55 22.33
N LYS A 429 4.46 17.23 23.54
CA LYS A 429 4.93 18.25 24.50
C LYS A 429 6.11 19.09 23.95
N PHE A 430 7.02 18.46 23.21
CA PHE A 430 8.11 19.16 22.55
C PHE A 430 7.61 20.04 21.41
N ILE A 431 6.71 19.53 20.57
CA ILE A 431 6.19 20.26 19.41
C ILE A 431 5.39 21.50 19.88
N THR A 432 4.56 21.37 20.90
CA THR A 432 3.75 22.49 21.43
C THR A 432 4.56 23.45 22.31
N GLY A 433 5.75 23.08 22.75
CA GLY A 433 6.57 23.85 23.69
C GLY A 433 6.16 23.69 25.15
N GLU A 434 5.24 22.77 25.49
CA GLU A 434 4.94 22.42 26.88
C GLU A 434 6.18 21.87 27.61
N MET A 435 7.07 21.24 26.86
CA MET A 435 8.38 20.80 27.35
C MET A 435 9.48 21.39 26.47
N PRO A 436 10.51 22.04 27.05
CA PRO A 436 11.60 22.60 26.28
C PRO A 436 12.51 21.49 25.73
N LEU A 437 13.01 21.65 24.49
CA LEU A 437 13.92 20.70 23.86
C LEU A 437 15.25 20.49 24.59
N SER A 438 15.61 21.40 25.52
CA SER A 438 16.74 21.20 26.47
C SER A 438 16.50 19.99 27.40
N ASP A 439 15.27 19.57 27.59
CA ASP A 439 14.90 18.42 28.42
C ASP A 439 14.81 17.09 27.63
N PHE A 440 15.28 17.09 26.36
CA PHE A 440 15.24 15.88 25.53
C PHE A 440 16.00 14.70 26.17
N ASP A 441 17.13 14.95 26.84
CA ASP A 441 17.90 13.89 27.52
C ASP A 441 17.10 13.26 28.69
N LYS A 442 16.28 14.05 29.40
CA LYS A 442 15.39 13.53 30.46
C LYS A 442 14.28 12.64 29.84
N TYR A 443 13.77 13.03 28.68
CA TYR A 443 12.85 12.21 27.93
C TYR A 443 13.51 10.89 27.50
N VAL A 444 14.75 10.90 27.00
CA VAL A 444 15.49 9.69 26.62
C VAL A 444 15.60 8.72 27.79
N GLU A 445 15.98 9.22 28.99
CA GLU A 445 16.04 8.41 30.21
C GLU A 445 14.68 7.79 30.55
N LEU A 446 13.61 8.58 30.46
CA LEU A 446 12.24 8.10 30.70
C LEU A 446 11.82 7.04 29.68
N TRP A 447 12.08 7.27 28.41
CA TRP A 447 11.77 6.34 27.34
C TRP A 447 12.48 4.99 27.54
N LEU A 448 13.77 5.01 27.89
CA LEU A 448 14.53 3.80 28.20
C LEU A 448 13.90 3.04 29.37
N ASN A 449 13.53 3.75 30.45
CA ASN A 449 12.91 3.15 31.63
C ASN A 449 11.51 2.60 31.36
N ASN A 450 10.76 3.17 30.43
CA ASN A 450 9.40 2.73 30.06
C ASN A 450 9.37 1.63 28.98
N GLY A 451 10.39 0.78 28.95
CA GLY A 451 10.46 -0.35 28.03
C GLY A 451 11.47 -0.20 26.91
N GLY A 452 11.93 1.03 26.64
CA GLY A 452 12.91 1.32 25.59
C GLY A 452 14.21 0.55 25.74
N GLN A 453 14.72 0.37 26.98
CA GLN A 453 15.93 -0.41 27.22
C GLN A 453 15.76 -1.87 26.80
N ALA A 454 14.64 -2.52 27.21
CA ALA A 454 14.39 -3.92 26.90
C ALA A 454 14.33 -4.17 25.38
N ILE A 455 13.63 -3.32 24.64
CA ILE A 455 13.57 -3.45 23.17
C ILE A 455 14.90 -3.10 22.49
N THR A 456 15.71 -2.21 23.08
CA THR A 456 17.06 -1.87 22.58
C THR A 456 18.01 -3.05 22.77
N ASP A 457 18.00 -3.70 23.93
CA ASP A 457 18.81 -4.88 24.20
C ASP A 457 18.47 -6.03 23.24
N TYR A 458 17.17 -6.24 23.00
CA TYR A 458 16.72 -7.22 22.02
C TYR A 458 17.20 -6.88 20.60
N ALA A 459 17.00 -5.65 20.15
CA ALA A 459 17.47 -5.21 18.83
C ALA A 459 18.99 -5.43 18.66
N ASN A 460 19.80 -5.12 19.66
CA ASN A 460 21.23 -5.36 19.64
C ASN A 460 21.62 -6.84 19.67
N SER A 461 20.73 -7.72 20.12
CA SER A 461 20.97 -9.16 20.12
C SER A 461 20.77 -9.80 18.76
N ILE A 462 19.90 -9.21 17.90
CA ILE A 462 19.48 -9.80 16.62
C ILE A 462 20.01 -9.04 15.40
N LEU A 463 20.16 -7.73 15.48
CA LEU A 463 20.72 -6.91 14.41
C LEU A 463 22.26 -6.98 14.44
N LYS A 464 22.88 -7.29 13.29
CA LYS A 464 24.33 -7.48 13.16
C LYS A 464 25.02 -6.32 12.46
#